data_e913ac32a9cb2c247ad3312517b7194d
#
_entry.id   e913ac32a9cb2c247ad3312517b7194d
#
_cell.length_a   1.000
_cell.length_b   1.000
_cell.length_c   1.000
_cell.angle_alpha   90.00
_cell.angle_beta   90.00
_cell.angle_gamma   90.00
#
_symmetry.space_group_name_H-M   'P 1'
#
loop_
_entity.id
_entity.type
_entity.pdbx_description
1 polymer ?
#
loop_
_entity_poly.entity_id
_entity_poly.type
_entity_poly.pdbx_seq_one_letter_code
_entity_poly.pdbx_strand_id
1 'polypeptide(L)'
;MPSRRQRQMCIRDRYKPFTRFTIAKSLDDLSNNKLSKLINKIIRDRNTGCFIIKPKNLISKIDDSFLVKLSTAVAHLIGNPNHDAMAGKYYARFHVKHEDKSDSYLRKAYKNMDLHTDGTYVKEKTDWLLMSKIEEKNVEGGETAMLHLDDWEHCDELFNDPVGKEDFLWGSPKSKNIDYKVEHPVFSSDKDGRAQISYIDQFPEPKNMKQGTFLQKLSDSLEESNKKIITKLPVGSSVVANNYFWLHGRKAFKEHKDLSRELLRIRGSFFIN
;
A
#
# COMPACT_ATOMS: atom_id res chain seq x y z
N MET A 1 24.43 -17.93 -34.04
CA MET A 1 24.96 -17.69 -32.67
C MET A 1 24.64 -16.24 -32.29
N PRO A 2 24.11 -15.93 -31.11
CA PRO A 2 23.85 -14.55 -30.73
C PRO A 2 25.15 -13.76 -30.61
N SER A 3 25.14 -12.50 -31.07
CA SER A 3 26.29 -11.61 -31.05
C SER A 3 26.82 -11.34 -29.63
N ARG A 4 28.07 -10.91 -29.50
CA ARG A 4 28.68 -10.56 -28.19
C ARG A 4 27.87 -9.47 -27.45
N ARG A 5 27.23 -8.55 -28.19
CA ARG A 5 26.32 -7.52 -27.67
C ARG A 5 25.01 -8.12 -27.12
N GLN A 6 24.42 -9.11 -27.80
CA GLN A 6 23.24 -9.82 -27.34
C GLN A 6 23.52 -10.66 -26.09
N ARG A 7 24.71 -11.28 -26.00
CA ARG A 7 25.15 -11.98 -24.79
C ARG A 7 25.41 -11.05 -23.61
N GLN A 8 25.95 -9.85 -23.83
CA GLN A 8 26.09 -8.83 -22.77
C GLN A 8 24.74 -8.26 -22.31
N MET A 9 23.76 -8.06 -23.20
CA MET A 9 22.38 -7.71 -22.83
C MET A 9 21.72 -8.80 -21.97
N CYS A 10 21.83 -10.07 -22.36
CA CYS A 10 21.29 -11.21 -21.59
C CYS A 10 21.94 -11.37 -20.21
N ILE A 11 23.19 -10.92 -20.02
CA ILE A 11 23.87 -10.99 -18.71
C ILE A 11 23.49 -9.79 -17.83
N ARG A 12 23.24 -8.61 -18.41
CA ARG A 12 22.80 -7.40 -17.66
C ARG A 12 21.36 -7.50 -17.14
N ASP A 13 20.47 -8.25 -17.82
CA ASP A 13 19.06 -8.36 -17.45
C ASP A 13 18.75 -9.52 -16.49
N ARG A 14 19.73 -10.38 -16.22
CA ARG A 14 19.60 -11.45 -15.21
C ARG A 14 20.03 -10.96 -13.83
N TYR A 15 19.27 -10.03 -13.25
CA TYR A 15 19.33 -9.88 -11.80
C TYR A 15 18.93 -11.23 -11.17
N LYS A 16 19.89 -11.86 -10.46
CA LYS A 16 19.56 -13.04 -9.65
C LYS A 16 18.40 -12.66 -8.72
N PRO A 17 17.45 -13.56 -8.48
CA PRO A 17 16.26 -13.24 -7.68
C PRO A 17 16.56 -12.58 -6.32
N PHE A 18 17.73 -12.88 -5.75
CA PHE A 18 18.16 -12.38 -4.44
C PHE A 18 18.94 -11.06 -4.47
N THR A 19 19.22 -10.47 -5.63
CA THR A 19 19.93 -9.18 -5.75
C THR A 19 19.21 -8.06 -4.97
N ARG A 20 17.89 -8.13 -4.84
CA ARG A 20 17.10 -7.20 -4.06
C ARG A 20 17.51 -7.16 -2.58
N PHE A 21 17.90 -8.29 -1.98
CA PHE A 21 18.42 -8.34 -0.60
C PHE A 21 19.82 -7.72 -0.50
N THR A 22 20.65 -7.90 -1.51
CA THR A 22 21.99 -7.27 -1.58
C THR A 22 21.85 -5.75 -1.64
N ILE A 23 20.91 -5.21 -2.41
CA ILE A 23 20.66 -3.76 -2.49
C ILE A 23 20.20 -3.24 -1.13
N ALA A 24 19.30 -3.95 -0.45
CA ALA A 24 18.84 -3.59 0.88
C ALA A 24 19.98 -3.61 1.92
N LYS A 25 20.79 -4.67 1.90
CA LYS A 25 21.97 -4.76 2.78
C LYS A 25 22.94 -3.61 2.54
N SER A 26 23.23 -3.28 1.27
CA SER A 26 24.12 -2.16 0.93
C SER A 26 23.56 -0.82 1.44
N LEU A 27 22.23 -0.61 1.37
CA LEU A 27 21.61 0.60 1.91
C LEU A 27 21.75 0.67 3.44
N ASP A 28 21.57 -0.45 4.13
CA ASP A 28 21.69 -0.50 5.59
C ASP A 28 23.14 -0.29 6.06
N ASP A 29 24.12 -0.84 5.34
CA ASP A 29 25.53 -0.68 5.61
C ASP A 29 25.97 0.79 5.58
N LEU A 30 25.41 1.61 4.68
CA LEU A 30 25.67 3.06 4.62
C LEU A 30 25.24 3.78 5.92
N SER A 31 24.35 3.20 6.70
CA SER A 31 23.91 3.72 7.99
C SER A 31 24.55 3.00 9.19
N ASN A 32 25.55 2.15 8.96
CA ASN A 32 26.11 1.25 9.97
C ASN A 32 25.03 0.35 10.62
N ASN A 33 24.13 -0.21 9.84
CA ASN A 33 22.99 -1.05 10.23
C ASN A 33 22.02 -0.36 11.21
N LYS A 34 21.93 0.98 11.15
CA LYS A 34 20.99 1.75 11.99
C LYS A 34 19.65 1.94 11.32
N LEU A 35 19.62 1.95 9.97
CA LEU A 35 18.41 2.23 9.20
C LEU A 35 17.37 1.13 9.38
N SER A 36 17.75 -0.14 9.24
CA SER A 36 16.86 -1.29 9.43
C SER A 36 16.26 -1.32 10.83
N LYS A 37 17.09 -1.05 11.87
CA LYS A 37 16.65 -0.98 13.26
C LYS A 37 15.63 0.13 13.47
N LEU A 38 15.89 1.34 12.92
CA LEU A 38 14.99 2.48 13.03
C LEU A 38 13.66 2.21 12.32
N ILE A 39 13.71 1.73 11.09
CA ILE A 39 12.53 1.39 10.30
C ILE A 39 11.65 0.38 11.05
N ASN A 40 12.24 -0.73 11.52
CA ASN A 40 11.49 -1.77 12.21
C ASN A 40 10.94 -1.30 13.57
N LYS A 41 11.66 -0.45 14.27
CA LYS A 41 11.16 0.17 15.52
C LYS A 41 9.90 1.01 15.23
N ILE A 42 9.93 1.87 14.22
CA ILE A 42 8.81 2.76 13.92
C ILE A 42 7.61 1.98 13.37
N ILE A 43 7.83 1.11 12.38
CA ILE A 43 6.72 0.44 11.68
C ILE A 43 5.95 -0.57 12.54
N ARG A 44 6.61 -1.14 13.55
CA ARG A 44 6.01 -2.12 14.46
C ARG A 44 5.42 -1.50 15.74
N ASP A 45 5.75 -0.24 16.03
CA ASP A 45 5.21 0.47 17.17
C ASP A 45 3.80 0.96 16.88
N ARG A 46 2.85 0.53 17.70
CA ARG A 46 1.44 0.89 17.57
C ARG A 46 1.20 2.41 17.63
N ASN A 47 2.00 3.14 18.41
CA ASN A 47 1.82 4.59 18.56
C ASN A 47 2.33 5.37 17.35
N THR A 48 3.10 4.76 16.48
CA THR A 48 3.63 5.38 15.25
C THR A 48 3.21 4.60 14.01
N GLY A 49 3.79 3.46 13.72
CA GLY A 49 3.43 2.53 12.63
C GLY A 49 3.45 3.10 11.22
N CYS A 50 3.77 4.37 11.05
CA CYS A 50 3.82 5.05 9.77
C CYS A 50 4.93 6.09 9.74
N PHE A 51 5.58 6.24 8.58
CA PHE A 51 6.58 7.29 8.35
C PHE A 51 6.70 7.66 6.88
N ILE A 52 7.26 8.84 6.62
CA ILE A 52 7.52 9.33 5.27
C ILE A 52 9.03 9.44 5.05
N ILE A 53 9.50 8.89 3.95
CA ILE A 53 10.86 9.08 3.44
C ILE A 53 10.80 10.23 2.44
N LYS A 54 11.52 11.32 2.73
CA LYS A 54 11.69 12.47 1.83
C LYS A 54 13.17 12.59 1.49
N PRO A 55 13.57 12.45 0.22
CA PRO A 55 14.95 12.70 -0.16
C PRO A 55 15.30 14.16 0.11
N LYS A 56 16.42 14.41 0.80
CA LYS A 56 17.02 15.74 0.87
C LYS A 56 17.74 16.01 -0.46
N ASN A 57 17.65 17.21 -1.01
CA ASN A 57 18.37 17.63 -2.22
C ASN A 57 18.05 16.74 -3.44
N LEU A 58 16.79 16.67 -3.82
CA LEU A 58 16.42 16.12 -5.12
C LEU A 58 17.08 16.95 -6.23
N ILE A 59 18.27 16.52 -6.67
CA ILE A 59 18.89 16.98 -7.90
C ILE A 59 17.86 16.75 -9.02
N SER A 60 17.66 17.68 -9.86
CA SER A 60 16.57 17.97 -10.79
C SER A 60 15.97 16.85 -11.65
N LYS A 61 16.41 15.61 -11.55
CA LYS A 61 15.79 14.40 -12.14
C LYS A 61 16.14 13.18 -11.29
N ILE A 62 15.21 12.77 -10.43
CA ILE A 62 15.29 11.40 -9.90
C ILE A 62 14.98 10.47 -11.05
N ASP A 63 15.95 9.62 -11.40
CA ASP A 63 15.75 8.52 -12.32
C ASP A 63 14.73 7.54 -11.72
N ASP A 64 13.75 7.17 -12.53
CA ASP A 64 12.72 6.16 -12.19
C ASP A 64 13.37 4.85 -11.67
N SER A 65 14.47 4.43 -12.28
CA SER A 65 15.20 3.23 -11.85
C SER A 65 15.78 3.37 -10.44
N PHE A 66 16.20 4.57 -10.05
CA PHE A 66 16.67 4.85 -8.69
C PHE A 66 15.54 4.71 -7.67
N LEU A 67 14.35 5.27 -7.97
CA LEU A 67 13.20 5.14 -7.08
C LEU A 67 12.75 3.70 -6.91
N VAL A 68 12.75 2.91 -7.97
CA VAL A 68 12.45 1.46 -7.90
C VAL A 68 13.47 0.75 -7.01
N LYS A 69 14.77 1.03 -7.16
CA LYS A 69 15.84 0.42 -6.34
C LYS A 69 15.73 0.84 -4.88
N LEU A 70 15.51 2.13 -4.61
CA LEU A 70 15.36 2.65 -3.24
C LEU A 70 14.13 2.04 -2.56
N SER A 71 12.97 2.05 -3.24
CA SER A 71 11.75 1.44 -2.71
C SER A 71 11.93 -0.05 -2.44
N THR A 72 12.60 -0.77 -3.35
CA THR A 72 12.93 -2.19 -3.18
C THR A 72 13.84 -2.41 -1.97
N ALA A 73 14.89 -1.60 -1.82
CA ALA A 73 15.80 -1.70 -0.69
C ALA A 73 15.08 -1.46 0.63
N VAL A 74 14.33 -0.37 0.75
CA VAL A 74 13.55 -0.06 1.96
C VAL A 74 12.56 -1.17 2.30
N ALA A 75 11.82 -1.68 1.29
CA ALA A 75 10.87 -2.77 1.49
C ALA A 75 11.54 -4.02 2.08
N HIS A 76 12.75 -4.38 1.62
CA HIS A 76 13.49 -5.52 2.15
C HIS A 76 14.17 -5.26 3.51
N LEU A 77 14.26 -4.02 3.96
CA LEU A 77 14.63 -3.71 5.35
C LEU A 77 13.44 -3.86 6.31
N ILE A 78 12.21 -3.81 5.80
CA ILE A 78 10.98 -4.00 6.59
C ILE A 78 10.65 -5.49 6.73
N GLY A 79 10.69 -6.23 5.60
CA GLY A 79 10.24 -7.62 5.57
C GLY A 79 10.35 -8.26 4.18
N ASN A 80 9.53 -9.27 3.94
CA ASN A 80 9.41 -9.95 2.66
C ASN A 80 8.32 -9.30 1.80
N PRO A 81 8.65 -8.66 0.67
CA PRO A 81 7.66 -8.22 -0.28
C PRO A 81 6.88 -9.37 -0.90
N ASN A 82 5.55 -9.19 -1.02
CA ASN A 82 4.67 -10.13 -1.70
C ASN A 82 4.81 -9.97 -3.22
N HIS A 83 4.73 -11.08 -3.94
CA HIS A 83 4.62 -11.04 -5.40
C HIS A 83 3.25 -10.47 -5.78
N ASP A 84 3.23 -9.47 -6.66
CA ASP A 84 1.98 -8.89 -7.18
C ASP A 84 1.58 -9.61 -8.47
N ALA A 85 0.48 -10.36 -8.42
CA ALA A 85 0.02 -11.19 -9.54
C ALA A 85 -0.35 -10.36 -10.79
N MET A 86 -0.89 -9.14 -10.59
CA MET A 86 -1.22 -8.24 -11.68
C MET A 86 0.02 -7.69 -12.38
N ALA A 87 1.05 -7.36 -11.61
CA ALA A 87 2.28 -6.77 -12.14
C ALA A 87 3.34 -7.81 -12.55
N GLY A 88 3.22 -9.06 -12.08
CA GLY A 88 4.23 -10.12 -12.28
C GLY A 88 5.59 -9.80 -11.64
N LYS A 89 5.60 -8.98 -10.59
CA LYS A 89 6.80 -8.47 -9.91
C LYS A 89 6.54 -8.33 -8.41
N TYR A 90 7.59 -8.00 -7.64
CA TYR A 90 7.48 -7.68 -6.21
C TYR A 90 7.08 -6.22 -5.94
N TYR A 91 6.65 -5.50 -6.96
CA TYR A 91 6.06 -4.16 -6.87
C TYR A 91 5.03 -3.98 -7.98
N ALA A 92 4.04 -3.15 -7.74
CA ALA A 92 3.07 -2.71 -8.73
C ALA A 92 3.23 -1.22 -9.03
N ARG A 93 2.96 -0.82 -10.26
CA ARG A 93 2.90 0.59 -10.67
C ARG A 93 1.46 0.96 -10.96
N PHE A 94 0.99 2.02 -10.35
CA PHE A 94 -0.37 2.53 -10.50
C PHE A 94 -0.34 3.89 -11.15
N HIS A 95 -0.86 3.94 -12.36
CA HIS A 95 -1.04 5.17 -13.11
C HIS A 95 -2.48 5.66 -12.96
N VAL A 96 -2.65 6.92 -12.55
CA VAL A 96 -3.93 7.63 -12.59
C VAL A 96 -3.83 8.67 -13.71
N LYS A 97 -4.80 8.63 -14.63
CA LYS A 97 -4.90 9.51 -15.80
C LYS A 97 -6.30 10.10 -15.88
N HIS A 98 -6.49 11.10 -16.75
CA HIS A 98 -7.78 11.71 -17.02
C HIS A 98 -8.88 10.67 -17.32
N GLU A 99 -8.60 9.70 -18.18
CA GLU A 99 -9.48 8.60 -18.46
C GLU A 99 -8.88 7.27 -18.00
N ASP A 100 -9.64 6.48 -17.27
CA ASP A 100 -9.30 5.12 -16.88
C ASP A 100 -10.51 4.20 -17.14
N LYS A 101 -10.30 3.17 -17.96
CA LYS A 101 -11.31 2.16 -18.32
C LYS A 101 -11.25 0.93 -17.43
N SER A 102 -10.53 0.98 -16.31
CA SER A 102 -10.42 -0.15 -15.39
C SER A 102 -11.76 -0.46 -14.71
N ASP A 103 -11.92 -1.72 -14.30
CA ASP A 103 -13.06 -2.25 -13.57
C ASP A 103 -13.05 -1.88 -12.05
N SER A 104 -12.09 -1.05 -11.63
CA SER A 104 -11.92 -0.62 -10.26
C SER A 104 -11.94 0.91 -10.15
N TYR A 105 -12.79 1.46 -9.27
CA TYR A 105 -12.84 2.90 -9.03
C TYR A 105 -11.55 3.45 -8.38
N LEU A 106 -10.70 2.61 -7.82
CA LEU A 106 -9.43 3.00 -7.17
C LEU A 106 -8.50 3.79 -8.10
N ARG A 107 -8.64 3.65 -9.41
CA ARG A 107 -7.87 4.40 -10.42
C ARG A 107 -8.57 5.62 -10.95
N LYS A 108 -9.87 5.79 -10.69
CA LYS A 108 -10.63 6.93 -11.21
C LYS A 108 -10.14 8.23 -10.58
N ALA A 109 -9.62 9.14 -11.42
CA ALA A 109 -8.98 10.37 -10.97
C ALA A 109 -9.92 11.25 -10.14
N TYR A 110 -11.17 11.40 -10.56
CA TYR A 110 -12.13 12.39 -10.06
C TYR A 110 -13.05 11.85 -8.97
N LYS A 111 -12.68 10.70 -8.39
CA LYS A 111 -13.33 10.14 -7.20
C LYS A 111 -12.32 10.02 -6.07
N ASN A 112 -12.78 10.13 -4.85
CA ASN A 112 -12.00 9.71 -3.71
C ASN A 112 -11.68 8.22 -3.85
N MET A 113 -10.53 7.83 -3.36
CA MET A 113 -10.23 6.46 -3.03
C MET A 113 -10.40 6.35 -1.52
N ASP A 114 -11.44 5.65 -1.11
CA ASP A 114 -11.87 5.60 0.27
C ASP A 114 -10.83 4.91 1.15
N LEU A 115 -10.90 5.15 2.46
CA LEU A 115 -9.94 4.60 3.42
C LEU A 115 -10.01 3.07 3.44
N HIS A 116 -8.88 2.41 3.25
CA HIS A 116 -8.78 0.96 3.18
C HIS A 116 -7.42 0.46 3.64
N THR A 117 -7.32 -0.85 3.80
CA THR A 117 -6.06 -1.59 3.91
C THR A 117 -5.82 -2.41 2.64
N ASP A 118 -4.56 -2.71 2.35
CA ASP A 118 -4.19 -3.54 1.21
C ASP A 118 -4.27 -5.04 1.55
N GLY A 119 -4.49 -5.88 0.52
CA GLY A 119 -4.34 -7.32 0.63
C GLY A 119 -5.53 -8.09 1.17
N THR A 120 -6.71 -7.47 1.29
CA THR A 120 -7.93 -8.08 1.83
C THR A 120 -8.44 -9.29 1.04
N TYR A 121 -8.14 -9.38 -0.25
CA TYR A 121 -8.62 -10.41 -1.17
C TYR A 121 -7.55 -11.43 -1.59
N VAL A 122 -6.40 -11.46 -0.90
CA VAL A 122 -5.31 -12.41 -1.18
C VAL A 122 -4.98 -13.24 0.05
N LYS A 123 -4.44 -14.45 -0.17
CA LYS A 123 -4.04 -15.37 0.89
C LYS A 123 -2.77 -14.94 1.62
N GLU A 124 -1.91 -14.18 0.93
CA GLU A 124 -0.65 -13.69 1.48
C GLU A 124 -0.90 -12.56 2.48
N LYS A 125 -0.32 -12.68 3.65
CA LYS A 125 -0.35 -11.61 4.65
C LYS A 125 0.23 -10.31 4.10
N THR A 126 -0.45 -9.23 4.38
CA THR A 126 0.01 -7.88 4.07
C THR A 126 0.14 -7.09 5.36
N ASP A 127 1.29 -7.21 6.01
CA ASP A 127 1.55 -6.59 7.31
C ASP A 127 1.90 -5.11 7.16
N TRP A 128 2.47 -4.74 6.01
CA TRP A 128 2.92 -3.38 5.72
C TRP A 128 2.78 -3.05 4.24
N LEU A 129 2.73 -1.78 3.96
CA LEU A 129 2.78 -1.24 2.60
C LEU A 129 3.79 -0.09 2.50
N LEU A 130 4.34 0.07 1.30
CA LEU A 130 5.18 1.18 0.90
C LEU A 130 4.63 1.74 -0.41
N MET A 131 4.39 3.05 -0.46
CA MET A 131 3.96 3.76 -1.66
C MET A 131 4.92 4.89 -1.97
N SER A 132 5.56 4.86 -3.14
CA SER A 132 6.47 5.89 -3.62
C SER A 132 5.84 6.68 -4.76
N LYS A 133 5.88 8.00 -4.69
CA LYS A 133 5.41 8.85 -5.80
C LYS A 133 6.51 8.98 -6.85
N ILE A 134 6.24 8.41 -8.03
CA ILE A 134 7.19 8.36 -9.16
C ILE A 134 7.06 9.60 -10.02
N GLU A 135 5.83 9.97 -10.36
CA GLU A 135 5.54 11.07 -11.27
C GLU A 135 4.26 11.80 -10.86
N GLU A 136 4.23 13.08 -11.12
CA GLU A 136 3.03 13.90 -11.00
C GLU A 136 3.09 15.05 -12.03
N LYS A 137 2.07 15.14 -12.90
CA LYS A 137 1.97 16.16 -13.95
C LYS A 137 0.54 16.66 -14.04
N ASN A 138 0.37 17.99 -14.07
CA ASN A 138 -0.93 18.67 -14.17
C ASN A 138 -1.92 18.20 -13.08
N VAL A 139 -1.44 18.08 -11.84
CA VAL A 139 -2.18 17.54 -10.70
C VAL A 139 -2.50 18.63 -9.70
N GLU A 140 -3.80 18.83 -9.45
CA GLU A 140 -4.32 19.58 -8.32
C GLU A 140 -5.27 18.64 -7.54
N GLY A 141 -5.17 18.58 -6.21
CA GLY A 141 -5.84 17.56 -5.40
C GLY A 141 -5.04 16.26 -5.33
N GLY A 142 -5.71 15.15 -5.10
CA GLY A 142 -5.11 13.81 -5.04
C GLY A 142 -4.19 13.60 -3.85
N GLU A 143 -4.38 14.33 -2.76
CA GLU A 143 -3.65 14.17 -1.50
C GLU A 143 -3.84 12.75 -0.96
N THR A 144 -2.81 12.23 -0.33
CA THR A 144 -2.90 10.98 0.42
C THR A 144 -3.65 11.23 1.72
N ALA A 145 -4.68 10.43 1.98
CA ALA A 145 -5.39 10.39 3.25
C ALA A 145 -4.88 9.20 4.07
N MET A 146 -4.64 9.41 5.34
CA MET A 146 -4.21 8.37 6.29
C MET A 146 -5.05 8.48 7.56
N LEU A 147 -5.41 7.34 8.16
CA LEU A 147 -6.13 7.30 9.43
C LEU A 147 -5.57 6.17 10.30
N HIS A 148 -5.14 6.51 11.52
CA HIS A 148 -4.77 5.52 12.51
C HIS A 148 -6.02 4.98 13.22
N LEU A 149 -6.09 3.67 13.48
CA LEU A 149 -7.27 3.09 14.13
C LEU A 149 -7.56 3.69 15.51
N ASP A 150 -6.51 3.95 16.31
CA ASP A 150 -6.69 4.48 17.67
C ASP A 150 -7.15 5.95 17.69
N ASP A 151 -7.04 6.67 16.56
CA ASP A 151 -7.55 8.03 16.40
C ASP A 151 -8.98 8.06 15.82
N TRP A 152 -9.45 6.94 15.24
CA TRP A 152 -10.76 6.87 14.62
C TRP A 152 -11.87 6.80 15.66
N GLU A 153 -12.78 7.75 15.64
CA GLU A 153 -13.81 8.00 16.67
C GLU A 153 -14.76 6.82 16.90
N HIS A 154 -14.99 5.99 15.85
CA HIS A 154 -15.88 4.84 15.88
C HIS A 154 -15.17 3.49 15.99
N CYS A 155 -13.85 3.51 16.24
CA CYS A 155 -13.05 2.27 16.28
C CYS A 155 -13.57 1.30 17.34
N ASP A 156 -13.72 1.75 18.58
CA ASP A 156 -14.13 0.89 19.70
C ASP A 156 -15.53 0.32 19.50
N GLU A 157 -16.47 1.13 19.02
CA GLU A 157 -17.84 0.70 18.76
C GLU A 157 -17.88 -0.42 17.73
N LEU A 158 -17.23 -0.22 16.58
CA LEU A 158 -17.25 -1.18 15.47
C LEU A 158 -16.37 -2.41 15.72
N PHE A 159 -15.27 -2.26 16.44
CA PHE A 159 -14.44 -3.37 16.86
C PHE A 159 -15.15 -4.30 17.85
N ASN A 160 -16.00 -3.75 18.73
CA ASN A 160 -16.77 -4.53 19.70
C ASN A 160 -18.07 -5.09 19.12
N ASP A 161 -18.48 -4.67 17.92
CA ASP A 161 -19.62 -5.28 17.22
C ASP A 161 -19.26 -6.72 16.81
N PRO A 162 -20.02 -7.75 17.26
CA PRO A 162 -19.74 -9.13 16.92
C PRO A 162 -19.77 -9.41 15.41
N VAL A 163 -20.52 -8.65 14.62
CA VAL A 163 -20.58 -8.79 13.16
C VAL A 163 -19.23 -8.51 12.52
N GLY A 164 -18.46 -7.54 13.03
CA GLY A 164 -17.13 -7.22 12.53
C GLY A 164 -16.10 -8.34 12.72
N LYS A 165 -16.41 -9.33 13.57
CA LYS A 165 -15.59 -10.52 13.86
C LYS A 165 -16.10 -11.79 13.16
N GLU A 166 -17.20 -11.72 12.44
CA GLU A 166 -17.64 -12.78 11.55
C GLU A 166 -16.79 -12.82 10.28
N ASP A 167 -16.67 -13.99 9.65
CA ASP A 167 -15.99 -14.12 8.37
C ASP A 167 -16.83 -13.53 7.23
N PHE A 168 -16.25 -12.55 6.55
CA PHE A 168 -16.74 -12.01 5.28
C PHE A 168 -16.05 -12.71 4.12
N LEU A 169 -16.75 -12.81 3.01
CA LEU A 169 -16.17 -13.29 1.75
C LEU A 169 -15.56 -12.11 1.00
N TRP A 170 -14.30 -12.22 0.61
CA TRP A 170 -13.55 -11.17 -0.10
C TRP A 170 -13.19 -11.64 -1.51
N GLY A 171 -13.71 -10.94 -2.49
CA GLY A 171 -13.40 -11.17 -3.90
C GLY A 171 -12.54 -10.06 -4.49
N SER A 172 -12.18 -10.19 -5.74
CA SER A 172 -11.48 -9.14 -6.48
C SER A 172 -11.96 -9.07 -7.93
N PRO A 173 -11.88 -7.90 -8.59
CA PRO A 173 -12.19 -7.80 -10.01
C PRO A 173 -11.18 -8.62 -10.84
N LYS A 174 -11.61 -9.05 -12.03
CA LYS A 174 -10.80 -9.89 -12.96
C LYS A 174 -9.44 -9.27 -13.29
N SER A 175 -9.37 -7.94 -13.34
CA SER A 175 -8.12 -7.20 -13.61
C SER A 175 -7.00 -7.43 -12.58
N LYS A 176 -7.32 -8.01 -11.42
CA LYS A 176 -6.31 -8.33 -10.39
C LYS A 176 -5.63 -9.68 -10.62
N ASN A 177 -6.08 -10.48 -11.60
CA ASN A 177 -5.57 -11.84 -11.88
C ASN A 177 -5.59 -12.77 -10.66
N ILE A 178 -6.64 -12.64 -9.84
CA ILE A 178 -6.93 -13.49 -8.70
C ILE A 178 -8.19 -14.27 -9.02
N ASP A 179 -8.12 -15.59 -9.03
CA ASP A 179 -9.18 -16.52 -9.42
C ASP A 179 -9.86 -17.22 -8.24
N TYR A 180 -9.52 -16.80 -7.04
CA TYR A 180 -10.08 -17.32 -5.79
C TYR A 180 -10.64 -16.19 -4.93
N LYS A 181 -11.42 -16.56 -3.92
CA LYS A 181 -11.87 -15.68 -2.83
C LYS A 181 -11.25 -16.15 -1.51
N VAL A 182 -11.17 -15.24 -0.56
CA VAL A 182 -10.71 -15.53 0.81
C VAL A 182 -11.80 -15.18 1.80
N GLU A 183 -11.80 -15.87 2.95
CA GLU A 183 -12.70 -15.58 4.06
C GLU A 183 -11.88 -15.12 5.26
N HIS A 184 -12.26 -14.00 5.84
CA HIS A 184 -11.72 -13.49 7.09
C HIS A 184 -12.59 -12.37 7.65
N PRO A 185 -12.52 -12.06 8.95
CA PRO A 185 -13.25 -10.95 9.55
C PRO A 185 -12.69 -9.59 9.11
N VAL A 186 -13.50 -8.55 9.29
CA VAL A 186 -13.06 -7.15 9.17
C VAL A 186 -12.09 -6.81 10.30
N PHE A 187 -12.42 -7.21 11.52
CA PHE A 187 -11.61 -6.93 12.70
C PHE A 187 -10.96 -8.18 13.29
N SER A 188 -9.72 -8.04 13.69
CA SER A 188 -8.97 -8.99 14.54
C SER A 188 -8.30 -8.23 15.67
N SER A 189 -7.66 -8.96 16.59
CA SER A 189 -6.90 -8.37 17.70
C SER A 189 -5.41 -8.59 17.54
N ASP A 190 -4.61 -7.60 17.93
CA ASP A 190 -3.18 -7.81 18.17
C ASP A 190 -2.95 -8.61 19.47
N LYS A 191 -1.67 -8.87 19.79
CA LYS A 191 -1.26 -9.61 21.00
C LYS A 191 -1.67 -8.93 22.31
N ASP A 192 -1.93 -7.62 22.27
CA ASP A 192 -2.32 -6.80 23.43
C ASP A 192 -3.86 -6.58 23.45
N GLY A 193 -4.61 -7.25 22.57
CA GLY A 193 -6.08 -7.16 22.48
C GLY A 193 -6.60 -5.94 21.73
N ARG A 194 -5.73 -5.12 21.12
CA ARG A 194 -6.12 -3.91 20.39
C ARG A 194 -6.59 -4.24 18.96
N ALA A 195 -7.49 -3.42 18.44
CA ALA A 195 -8.06 -3.60 17.11
C ALA A 195 -7.01 -3.64 16.00
N GLN A 196 -7.17 -4.60 15.10
CA GLN A 196 -6.55 -4.64 13.78
C GLN A 196 -7.67 -4.70 12.75
N ILE A 197 -7.48 -4.10 11.58
CA ILE A 197 -8.48 -4.06 10.51
C ILE A 197 -7.93 -4.62 9.21
N SER A 198 -8.80 -5.33 8.47
CA SER A 198 -8.59 -5.74 7.08
C SER A 198 -9.84 -5.38 6.31
N TYR A 199 -9.80 -4.24 5.59
CA TYR A 199 -10.99 -3.67 4.98
C TYR A 199 -10.69 -2.89 3.70
N ILE A 200 -11.55 -3.09 2.72
CA ILE A 200 -11.72 -2.26 1.54
C ILE A 200 -13.19 -2.36 1.10
N ASP A 201 -13.83 -1.26 0.82
CA ASP A 201 -15.26 -1.18 0.51
C ASP A 201 -15.68 -1.94 -0.75
N GLN A 202 -14.80 -2.02 -1.73
CA GLN A 202 -15.09 -2.56 -3.07
C GLN A 202 -15.16 -4.09 -3.13
N PHE A 203 -14.57 -4.82 -2.20
CA PHE A 203 -14.32 -6.25 -2.39
C PHE A 203 -15.06 -7.22 -1.45
N PRO A 204 -15.71 -6.78 -0.35
CA PRO A 204 -16.48 -7.70 0.47
C PRO A 204 -17.80 -8.07 -0.20
N GLU A 205 -18.18 -9.33 -0.05
CA GLU A 205 -19.45 -9.88 -0.45
C GLU A 205 -20.24 -10.24 0.82
N PRO A 206 -21.17 -9.38 1.30
CA PRO A 206 -21.92 -9.68 2.52
C PRO A 206 -22.85 -10.87 2.31
N LYS A 207 -22.86 -11.81 3.26
CA LYS A 207 -23.68 -13.02 3.22
C LYS A 207 -25.14 -12.78 3.68
N ASN A 208 -25.39 -11.66 4.33
CA ASN A 208 -26.71 -11.32 4.87
C ASN A 208 -26.84 -9.81 5.13
N MET A 209 -28.07 -9.38 5.49
CA MET A 209 -28.38 -7.97 5.76
C MET A 209 -27.56 -7.37 6.93
N LYS A 210 -27.26 -8.16 7.98
CA LYS A 210 -26.46 -7.67 9.11
C LYS A 210 -25.05 -7.30 8.66
N GLN A 211 -24.40 -8.17 7.89
CA GLN A 211 -23.08 -7.88 7.31
C GLN A 211 -23.12 -6.68 6.37
N GLY A 212 -24.13 -6.58 5.50
CA GLY A 212 -24.28 -5.44 4.59
C GLY A 212 -24.46 -4.12 5.34
N THR A 213 -25.31 -4.09 6.35
CA THR A 213 -25.54 -2.89 7.18
C THR A 213 -24.30 -2.50 7.98
N PHE A 214 -23.58 -3.49 8.51
CA PHE A 214 -22.31 -3.25 9.21
C PHE A 214 -21.27 -2.62 8.29
N LEU A 215 -21.09 -3.15 7.08
CA LEU A 215 -20.13 -2.61 6.10
C LEU A 215 -20.50 -1.18 5.68
N GLN A 216 -21.80 -0.87 5.51
CA GLN A 216 -22.26 0.48 5.23
C GLN A 216 -21.90 1.43 6.36
N LYS A 217 -22.26 1.08 7.61
CA LYS A 217 -21.95 1.88 8.80
C LYS A 217 -20.44 2.13 8.93
N LEU A 218 -19.63 1.09 8.71
CA LEU A 218 -18.17 1.17 8.77
C LEU A 218 -17.65 2.12 7.69
N SER A 219 -18.10 1.97 6.44
CA SER A 219 -17.69 2.84 5.33
C SER A 219 -18.03 4.30 5.59
N ASP A 220 -19.27 4.58 5.99
CA ASP A 220 -19.73 5.94 6.26
C ASP A 220 -18.92 6.57 7.39
N SER A 221 -18.71 5.87 8.50
CA SER A 221 -17.96 6.37 9.65
C SER A 221 -16.49 6.66 9.33
N LEU A 222 -15.85 5.87 8.44
CA LEU A 222 -14.49 6.15 7.96
C LEU A 222 -14.46 7.43 7.12
N GLU A 223 -15.46 7.62 6.25
CA GLU A 223 -15.53 8.83 5.40
C GLU A 223 -15.87 10.09 6.19
N GLU A 224 -16.66 9.99 7.24
CA GLU A 224 -17.04 11.10 8.12
C GLU A 224 -15.96 11.49 9.12
N SER A 225 -14.99 10.59 9.43
CA SER A 225 -13.93 10.86 10.40
C SER A 225 -13.17 12.16 10.08
N ASN A 226 -13.07 13.02 11.09
CA ASN A 226 -12.31 14.27 11.03
C ASN A 226 -10.83 14.11 11.45
N LYS A 227 -10.42 12.91 11.84
CA LYS A 227 -9.06 12.55 12.26
C LYS A 227 -8.15 12.12 11.10
N LYS A 228 -8.66 12.15 9.88
CA LYS A 228 -7.86 11.86 8.69
C LYS A 228 -6.71 12.85 8.54
N ILE A 229 -5.49 12.34 8.43
CA ILE A 229 -4.31 13.11 8.08
C ILE A 229 -4.26 13.23 6.56
N ILE A 230 -4.43 14.43 6.05
CA ILE A 230 -4.35 14.72 4.61
C ILE A 230 -2.98 15.30 4.30
N THR A 231 -2.23 14.64 3.43
CA THR A 231 -0.86 15.07 3.09
C THR A 231 -0.57 14.97 1.60
N LYS A 232 0.10 15.99 1.06
CA LYS A 232 0.63 15.95 -0.29
C LYS A 232 2.05 15.38 -0.25
N LEU A 233 2.23 14.21 -0.85
CA LEU A 233 3.55 13.60 -0.99
C LEU A 233 4.26 14.24 -2.19
N PRO A 234 5.46 14.82 -2.03
CA PRO A 234 6.29 15.24 -3.16
C PRO A 234 6.70 14.06 -4.04
N VAL A 235 6.95 14.30 -5.33
CA VAL A 235 7.57 13.30 -6.22
C VAL A 235 8.91 12.85 -5.62
N GLY A 236 9.19 11.56 -5.67
CA GLY A 236 10.36 10.94 -5.07
C GLY A 236 10.22 10.58 -3.59
N SER A 237 9.12 11.01 -2.93
CA SER A 237 8.85 10.61 -1.55
C SER A 237 8.12 9.29 -1.47
N SER A 238 8.31 8.59 -0.35
CA SER A 238 7.61 7.36 -0.04
C SER A 238 6.91 7.46 1.30
N VAL A 239 5.69 6.94 1.40
CA VAL A 239 5.02 6.64 2.68
C VAL A 239 5.10 5.15 2.94
N VAL A 240 5.39 4.80 4.19
CA VAL A 240 5.43 3.41 4.68
C VAL A 240 4.48 3.32 5.86
N ALA A 241 3.60 2.32 5.88
CA ALA A 241 2.62 2.16 6.93
C ALA A 241 2.42 0.70 7.32
N ASN A 242 2.19 0.47 8.61
CA ASN A 242 1.68 -0.80 9.12
C ASN A 242 0.23 -0.97 8.69
N ASN A 243 -0.04 -2.02 7.94
CA ASN A 243 -1.32 -2.23 7.27
C ASN A 243 -2.42 -2.79 8.18
N TYR A 244 -2.11 -3.10 9.45
CA TYR A 244 -3.09 -3.60 10.41
C TYR A 244 -3.85 -2.50 11.15
N PHE A 245 -3.24 -1.30 11.26
CA PHE A 245 -3.83 -0.22 12.03
C PHE A 245 -3.66 1.18 11.40
N TRP A 246 -3.16 1.24 10.18
CA TRP A 246 -3.21 2.43 9.33
C TRP A 246 -4.03 2.17 8.08
N LEU A 247 -5.14 2.87 7.96
CA LEU A 247 -5.88 2.94 6.72
C LEU A 247 -5.31 4.06 5.84
N HIS A 248 -5.43 3.87 4.54
CA HIS A 248 -4.98 4.84 3.57
C HIS A 248 -6.01 5.03 2.46
N GLY A 249 -5.98 6.21 1.85
CA GLY A 249 -6.88 6.60 0.78
C GLY A 249 -6.29 7.75 -0.03
N ARG A 250 -7.11 8.33 -0.90
CA ARG A 250 -6.70 9.43 -1.77
C ARG A 250 -7.89 10.36 -2.04
N LYS A 251 -7.68 11.66 -1.90
CA LYS A 251 -8.65 12.66 -2.34
C LYS A 251 -8.79 12.67 -3.86
N ALA A 252 -9.95 13.10 -4.35
CA ALA A 252 -10.16 13.31 -5.77
C ALA A 252 -9.19 14.36 -6.32
N PHE A 253 -8.84 14.22 -7.59
CA PHE A 253 -8.13 15.26 -8.32
C PHE A 253 -9.13 16.27 -8.90
N LYS A 254 -8.68 17.49 -9.16
CA LYS A 254 -9.38 18.38 -10.06
C LYS A 254 -9.18 17.94 -11.50
N GLU A 255 -10.19 18.18 -12.32
CA GLU A 255 -10.18 17.74 -13.70
C GLU A 255 -9.11 18.46 -14.54
N HIS A 256 -8.32 17.68 -15.26
CA HIS A 256 -7.33 18.16 -16.22
C HIS A 256 -7.06 17.09 -17.30
N LYS A 257 -7.22 17.44 -18.58
CA LYS A 257 -7.09 16.51 -19.72
C LYS A 257 -5.73 15.79 -19.81
N ASP A 258 -4.66 16.43 -19.34
CA ASP A 258 -3.29 15.89 -19.33
C ASP A 258 -2.85 15.46 -17.96
N LEU A 259 -3.77 15.13 -17.04
CA LEU A 259 -3.48 14.63 -15.70
C LEU A 259 -2.72 13.32 -15.79
N SER A 260 -1.60 13.25 -15.08
CA SER A 260 -0.83 12.02 -14.90
C SER A 260 -0.24 11.98 -13.49
N ARG A 261 -0.48 10.88 -12.78
CA ARG A 261 0.18 10.57 -11.50
C ARG A 261 0.54 9.11 -11.46
N GLU A 262 1.77 8.82 -11.11
CA GLU A 262 2.22 7.45 -10.94
C GLU A 262 2.75 7.17 -9.54
N LEU A 263 2.27 6.06 -8.96
CA LEU A 263 2.77 5.49 -7.72
C LEU A 263 3.36 4.11 -7.97
N LEU A 264 4.47 3.83 -7.29
CA LEU A 264 4.97 2.48 -7.09
C LEU A 264 4.50 2.01 -5.72
N ARG A 265 3.91 0.82 -5.64
CA ARG A 265 3.51 0.18 -4.39
C ARG A 265 4.25 -1.13 -4.19
N ILE A 266 4.75 -1.32 -2.98
CA ILE A 266 5.24 -2.61 -2.48
C ILE A 266 4.44 -2.92 -1.21
N ARG A 267 4.05 -4.17 -1.04
CA ARG A 267 3.41 -4.68 0.18
C ARG A 267 4.05 -6.00 0.57
N GLY A 268 3.98 -6.37 1.83
CA GLY A 268 4.62 -7.60 2.26
C GLY A 268 4.34 -7.98 3.69
N SER A 269 4.97 -9.06 4.13
CA SER A 269 4.94 -9.52 5.51
C SER A 269 6.23 -9.15 6.23
N PHE A 270 6.13 -8.95 7.56
CA PHE A 270 7.31 -8.78 8.41
C PHE A 270 8.18 -10.05 8.40
N PHE A 271 9.48 -9.89 8.57
CA PHE A 271 10.33 -11.05 8.86
C PHE A 271 9.89 -11.70 10.19
N ILE A 272 9.82 -13.02 10.18
CA ILE A 272 9.65 -13.84 11.38
C ILE A 272 11.04 -13.86 12.05
N ASN A 273 11.14 -13.32 13.25
CA ASN A 273 12.35 -13.38 14.08
C ASN A 273 12.42 -14.72 14.80
#